data_0701cbea32bc75f6e562e9bbabeaaee6
#
_entry.id   0701cbea32bc75f6e562e9bbabeaaee6
#
_cell.length_a   1.000
_cell.length_b   1.000
_cell.length_c   1.000
_cell.angle_alpha   90.00
_cell.angle_beta   90.00
_cell.angle_gamma   90.00
#
_symmetry.space_group_name_H-M   'P 1'
#
loop_
_entity.id
_entity.type
_entity.pdbx_description
1 polymer ?
#
loop_
_entity_poly.entity_id
_entity_poly.type
_entity_poly.pdbx_seq_one_letter_code
_entity_poly.pdbx_strand_id
1 'polypeptide(L)'
;MSFAKSFGLSLVIFIGLNVVFFFIGYALIDGGLDAFFTALETDLSVILEPLFGPLFGPITAGTLPDADPLIPDTGMGPESILYVVLVVSDLELGFIVLLIGYVAAPLVAAILAGRFAENKIEALLGWFLATMVSAVIVLSWRIYVLSDAGDPAGDIVDFAIFTAGLGAIIGIFYGCFALLFTSTEYF
;
A
#
# COMPACT_ATOMS: atom_id res chain seq x y z
N MET A 1 17.60 -12.41 -17.58
CA MET A 1 17.07 -11.00 -17.59
C MET A 1 15.70 -10.85 -16.93
N SER A 2 15.12 -11.92 -16.50
CA SER A 2 13.72 -12.00 -16.09
C SER A 2 13.44 -11.47 -14.67
N PHE A 3 14.27 -11.84 -13.68
CA PHE A 3 14.07 -11.40 -12.30
C PHE A 3 14.04 -9.85 -12.15
N ALA A 4 15.01 -9.15 -12.75
CA ALA A 4 15.05 -7.69 -12.69
C ALA A 4 13.85 -7.03 -13.38
N LYS A 5 13.32 -7.66 -14.44
CA LYS A 5 12.09 -7.19 -15.10
C LYS A 5 10.85 -7.45 -14.24
N SER A 6 10.75 -8.65 -13.67
CA SER A 6 9.66 -9.01 -12.77
C SER A 6 9.61 -8.05 -11.58
N PHE A 7 10.73 -7.85 -10.90
CA PHE A 7 10.86 -6.91 -9.78
C PHE A 7 10.57 -5.46 -10.19
N GLY A 8 11.29 -4.93 -11.20
CA GLY A 8 11.19 -3.52 -11.57
C GLY A 8 9.82 -3.14 -12.09
N LEU A 9 9.22 -3.98 -12.95
CA LEU A 9 7.88 -3.74 -13.49
C LEU A 9 6.81 -3.83 -12.40
N SER A 10 6.90 -4.83 -11.52
CA SER A 10 5.92 -4.95 -10.42
C SER A 10 5.98 -3.75 -9.48
N LEU A 11 7.17 -3.26 -9.15
CA LEU A 11 7.34 -2.08 -8.30
C LEU A 11 6.76 -0.82 -8.95
N VAL A 12 7.10 -0.57 -10.22
CA VAL A 12 6.60 0.62 -10.95
C VAL A 12 5.09 0.58 -11.10
N ILE A 13 4.52 -0.59 -11.41
CA ILE A 13 3.07 -0.72 -11.57
C ILE A 13 2.35 -0.61 -10.23
N PHE A 14 2.91 -1.21 -9.16
CA PHE A 14 2.37 -1.08 -7.82
C PHE A 14 2.28 0.39 -7.40
N ILE A 15 3.37 1.15 -7.50
CA ILE A 15 3.41 2.57 -7.17
C ILE A 15 2.49 3.37 -8.11
N GLY A 16 2.56 3.13 -9.41
CA GLY A 16 1.76 3.86 -10.40
C GLY A 16 0.26 3.70 -10.19
N LEU A 17 -0.20 2.48 -9.93
CA LEU A 17 -1.62 2.23 -9.64
C LEU A 17 -2.05 2.83 -8.31
N ASN A 18 -1.22 2.76 -7.26
CA ASN A 18 -1.52 3.44 -5.99
C ASN A 18 -1.74 4.94 -6.20
N VAL A 19 -0.84 5.61 -6.92
CA VAL A 19 -0.96 7.03 -7.24
C VAL A 19 -2.26 7.33 -7.98
N VAL A 20 -2.59 6.53 -9.00
CA VAL A 20 -3.81 6.74 -9.79
C VAL A 20 -5.06 6.59 -8.92
N PHE A 21 -5.19 5.49 -8.19
CA PHE A 21 -6.36 5.26 -7.34
C PHE A 21 -6.45 6.27 -6.21
N PHE A 22 -5.32 6.67 -5.63
CA PHE A 22 -5.26 7.70 -4.61
C PHE A 22 -5.86 9.02 -5.10
N PHE A 23 -5.32 9.57 -6.18
CA PHE A 23 -5.79 10.87 -6.67
C PHE A 23 -7.23 10.83 -7.19
N ILE A 24 -7.67 9.73 -7.79
CA ILE A 24 -9.08 9.55 -8.18
C ILE A 24 -9.96 9.49 -6.93
N GLY A 25 -9.58 8.71 -5.94
CA GLY A 25 -10.34 8.57 -4.69
C GLY A 25 -10.48 9.90 -3.96
N TYR A 26 -9.37 10.59 -3.71
CA TYR A 26 -9.36 11.89 -3.03
C TYR A 26 -10.08 13.00 -3.83
N ALA A 27 -10.07 12.95 -5.15
CA ALA A 27 -10.83 13.89 -5.99
C ALA A 27 -12.35 13.68 -5.91
N LEU A 28 -12.79 12.48 -5.49
CA LEU A 28 -14.21 12.14 -5.32
C LEU A 28 -14.71 12.35 -3.88
N ILE A 29 -13.82 12.62 -2.94
CA ILE A 29 -14.14 13.00 -1.56
C ILE A 29 -14.22 14.53 -1.49
N ASP A 30 -15.28 15.07 -0.91
CA ASP A 30 -15.45 16.52 -0.78
C ASP A 30 -14.33 17.11 0.10
N GLY A 31 -13.57 18.05 -0.46
CA GLY A 31 -12.40 18.63 0.21
C GLY A 31 -11.20 17.68 0.38
N GLY A 32 -11.25 16.45 -0.14
CA GLY A 32 -10.23 15.42 0.06
C GLY A 32 -8.83 15.83 -0.43
N LEU A 33 -8.72 16.39 -1.64
CA LEU A 33 -7.43 16.85 -2.15
C LEU A 33 -6.87 18.04 -1.35
N ASP A 34 -7.73 18.96 -0.92
CA ASP A 34 -7.32 20.10 -0.10
C ASP A 34 -6.82 19.64 1.27
N ALA A 35 -7.49 18.67 1.88
CA ALA A 35 -7.06 18.05 3.12
C ALA A 35 -5.70 17.34 2.96
N PHE A 36 -5.49 16.60 1.87
CA PHE A 36 -4.21 15.98 1.56
C PHE A 36 -3.07 17.00 1.43
N PHE A 37 -3.27 18.07 0.65
CA PHE A 37 -2.24 19.09 0.48
C PHE A 37 -1.96 19.87 1.76
N THR A 38 -2.99 20.14 2.57
CA THR A 38 -2.82 20.77 3.89
C THR A 38 -2.03 19.88 4.84
N ALA A 39 -2.32 18.58 4.85
CA ALA A 39 -1.56 17.62 5.64
C ALA A 39 -0.10 17.52 5.16
N LEU A 40 0.14 17.55 3.86
CA LEU A 40 1.48 17.51 3.26
C LEU A 40 2.34 18.73 3.64
N GLU A 41 1.72 19.90 3.88
CA GLU A 41 2.44 21.10 4.35
C GLU A 41 2.97 20.94 5.79
N THR A 42 2.31 20.11 6.59
CA THR A 42 2.66 19.90 7.99
C THR A 42 3.51 18.64 8.21
N ASP A 43 3.26 17.59 7.44
CA ASP A 43 3.97 16.31 7.53
C ASP A 43 4.30 15.76 6.14
N LEU A 44 5.56 15.86 5.75
CA LEU A 44 6.02 15.34 4.46
C LEU A 44 5.88 13.81 4.33
N SER A 45 5.72 13.07 5.43
CA SER A 45 5.53 11.62 5.37
C SER A 45 4.21 11.24 4.68
N VAL A 46 3.27 12.16 4.64
CA VAL A 46 1.98 12.03 3.96
C VAL A 46 2.12 11.67 2.48
N ILE A 47 3.24 12.04 1.84
CA ILE A 47 3.52 11.64 0.45
C ILE A 47 3.65 10.11 0.26
N LEU A 48 3.87 9.36 1.32
CA LEU A 48 3.97 7.90 1.24
C LEU A 48 2.62 7.23 0.98
N GLU A 49 1.51 7.89 1.32
CA GLU A 49 0.17 7.34 1.09
C GLU A 49 -0.12 7.14 -0.40
N PRO A 50 -0.03 8.15 -1.29
CA PRO A 50 -0.24 7.92 -2.71
C PRO A 50 0.74 6.93 -3.32
N LEU A 51 1.94 6.77 -2.76
CA LEU A 51 2.96 5.86 -3.31
C LEU A 51 2.78 4.43 -2.79
N PHE A 52 2.49 4.28 -1.50
CA PHE A 52 2.53 3.01 -0.78
C PHE A 52 1.30 2.79 0.11
N GLY A 53 0.13 3.27 -0.30
CA GLY A 53 -1.11 3.22 0.48
C GLY A 53 -1.39 1.92 1.22
N PRO A 54 -1.27 0.73 0.58
CA PRO A 54 -1.49 -0.55 1.26
C PRO A 54 -0.53 -0.83 2.44
N LEU A 55 0.64 -0.17 2.46
CA LEU A 55 1.67 -0.32 3.50
C LEU A 55 1.68 0.84 4.50
N PHE A 56 1.21 2.01 4.06
CA PHE A 56 1.21 3.22 4.85
C PHE A 56 -0.09 3.39 5.64
N GLY A 57 -1.19 2.97 5.04
CA GLY A 57 -2.55 3.21 5.54
C GLY A 57 -3.08 4.59 5.15
N PRO A 58 -4.37 4.83 5.35
CA PRO A 58 -4.98 6.12 5.08
C PRO A 58 -4.57 7.14 6.13
N ILE A 59 -4.19 8.34 5.69
CA ILE A 59 -3.96 9.51 6.54
C ILE A 59 -5.23 9.90 7.30
N THR A 60 -6.33 9.54 6.77
CA THR A 60 -7.65 10.14 6.95
C THR A 60 -8.41 9.67 8.18
N ALA A 61 -7.91 8.73 8.95
CA ALA A 61 -8.56 8.32 10.20
C ALA A 61 -8.74 9.48 11.20
N GLY A 62 -7.93 10.55 11.07
CA GLY A 62 -8.06 11.73 11.94
C GLY A 62 -8.34 13.06 11.24
N THR A 63 -8.29 13.12 9.90
CA THR A 63 -8.37 14.40 9.16
C THR A 63 -9.63 14.60 8.33
N LEU A 64 -10.40 13.55 8.06
CA LEU A 64 -11.73 13.74 7.47
C LEU A 64 -12.69 14.18 8.58
N PRO A 65 -13.39 15.31 8.38
CA PRO A 65 -14.26 15.92 9.41
C PRO A 65 -15.38 15.02 9.92
N ASP A 66 -15.72 13.95 9.21
CA ASP A 66 -16.78 13.00 9.55
C ASP A 66 -16.34 11.53 9.53
N ALA A 67 -15.01 11.25 9.47
CA ALA A 67 -14.53 9.87 9.54
C ALA A 67 -14.72 9.34 10.97
N ASP A 68 -15.59 8.37 11.10
CA ASP A 68 -15.83 7.65 12.36
C ASP A 68 -14.46 7.13 12.89
N PRO A 69 -14.12 7.36 14.18
CA PRO A 69 -12.86 6.91 14.78
C PRO A 69 -12.66 5.38 14.79
N LEU A 70 -13.50 4.65 14.06
CA LEU A 70 -13.45 3.20 13.92
C LEU A 70 -12.48 2.71 12.83
N ILE A 71 -11.92 3.60 12.00
CA ILE A 71 -10.84 3.20 11.09
C ILE A 71 -9.54 3.23 11.91
N PRO A 72 -8.94 2.08 12.22
CA PRO A 72 -7.73 2.08 13.02
C PRO A 72 -6.63 2.87 12.31
N ASP A 73 -5.91 3.68 13.05
CA ASP A 73 -4.74 4.49 12.67
C ASP A 73 -3.57 3.66 12.11
N THR A 74 -3.80 2.39 11.97
CA THR A 74 -2.85 1.35 11.59
C THR A 74 -3.20 0.82 10.23
N GLY A 75 -2.32 0.98 9.29
CA GLY A 75 -2.36 0.57 7.88
C GLY A 75 -3.41 -0.47 7.48
N MET A 76 -4.03 -0.28 6.33
CA MET A 76 -5.06 -1.21 5.85
C MET A 76 -4.44 -2.48 5.26
N GLY A 77 -4.29 -3.49 6.08
CA GLY A 77 -4.17 -4.86 5.58
C GLY A 77 -5.49 -5.32 4.91
N PRO A 78 -5.47 -6.44 4.18
CA PRO A 78 -6.66 -7.01 3.56
C PRO A 78 -7.83 -7.22 4.54
N GLU A 79 -7.53 -7.52 5.80
CA GLU A 79 -8.48 -7.67 6.90
C GLU A 79 -9.18 -6.36 7.27
N SER A 80 -8.45 -5.24 7.26
CA SER A 80 -9.01 -3.91 7.56
C SER A 80 -9.94 -3.44 6.45
N ILE A 81 -9.59 -3.73 5.20
CA ILE A 81 -10.46 -3.44 4.04
C ILE A 81 -11.77 -4.20 4.17
N LEU A 82 -11.71 -5.50 4.53
CA LEU A 82 -12.91 -6.31 4.72
C LEU A 82 -13.78 -5.75 5.86
N TYR A 83 -13.16 -5.33 6.96
CA TYR A 83 -13.86 -4.70 8.08
C TYR A 83 -14.59 -3.42 7.65
N VAL A 84 -13.90 -2.51 6.96
CA VAL A 84 -14.50 -1.25 6.49
C VAL A 84 -15.68 -1.53 5.54
N VAL A 85 -15.51 -2.43 4.58
CA VAL A 85 -16.59 -2.80 3.63
C VAL A 85 -17.80 -3.44 4.33
N LEU A 86 -17.59 -4.20 5.40
CA LEU A 86 -18.67 -4.90 6.10
C LEU A 86 -19.37 -4.05 7.17
N VAL A 87 -18.67 -3.08 7.77
CA VAL A 87 -19.16 -2.35 8.95
C VAL A 87 -19.63 -0.94 8.60
N VAL A 88 -19.02 -0.28 7.59
CA VAL A 88 -19.37 1.09 7.23
C VAL A 88 -20.49 1.09 6.19
N SER A 89 -21.68 1.52 6.59
CA SER A 89 -22.88 1.47 5.73
C SER A 89 -22.96 2.59 4.69
N ASP A 90 -22.27 3.73 4.93
CA ASP A 90 -22.39 4.96 4.11
C ASP A 90 -21.01 5.41 3.59
N LEU A 91 -20.30 4.50 2.87
CA LEU A 91 -19.03 4.84 2.26
C LEU A 91 -19.21 5.80 1.08
N GLU A 92 -18.55 6.93 1.13
CA GLU A 92 -18.42 7.81 -0.02
C GLU A 92 -17.73 7.10 -1.19
N LEU A 93 -18.12 7.46 -2.42
CA LEU A 93 -17.56 6.84 -3.64
C LEU A 93 -16.04 6.93 -3.70
N GLY A 94 -15.45 8.02 -3.21
CA GLY A 94 -14.01 8.20 -3.15
C GLY A 94 -13.31 7.15 -2.28
N PHE A 95 -13.88 6.83 -1.12
CA PHE A 95 -13.37 5.75 -0.26
C PHE A 95 -13.43 4.39 -0.93
N ILE A 96 -14.52 4.09 -1.63
CA ILE A 96 -14.65 2.84 -2.37
C ILE A 96 -13.54 2.73 -3.43
N VAL A 97 -13.22 3.82 -4.12
CA VAL A 97 -12.14 3.87 -5.11
C VAL A 97 -10.78 3.64 -4.45
N LEU A 98 -10.51 4.25 -3.28
CA LEU A 98 -9.26 4.01 -2.53
C LEU A 98 -9.14 2.54 -2.11
N LEU A 99 -10.21 1.96 -1.56
CA LEU A 99 -10.23 0.55 -1.16
C LEU A 99 -9.98 -0.39 -2.33
N ILE A 100 -10.61 -0.13 -3.48
CA ILE A 100 -10.36 -0.87 -4.71
C ILE A 100 -8.89 -0.75 -5.10
N GLY A 101 -8.31 0.45 -5.01
CA GLY A 101 -6.90 0.70 -5.30
C GLY A 101 -5.96 -0.11 -4.41
N TYR A 102 -6.23 -0.18 -3.11
CA TYR A 102 -5.43 -0.93 -2.15
C TYR A 102 -5.41 -2.44 -2.41
N VAL A 103 -6.46 -2.97 -3.04
CA VAL A 103 -6.50 -4.38 -3.47
C VAL A 103 -5.96 -4.53 -4.90
N ALA A 104 -6.38 -3.66 -5.81
CA ALA A 104 -6.07 -3.80 -7.24
C ALA A 104 -4.59 -3.54 -7.54
N ALA A 105 -3.96 -2.56 -6.89
CA ALA A 105 -2.58 -2.22 -7.16
C ALA A 105 -1.62 -3.40 -6.85
N PRO A 106 -1.63 -4.01 -5.66
CA PRO A 106 -0.77 -5.16 -5.38
C PRO A 106 -1.17 -6.39 -6.20
N LEU A 107 -2.47 -6.60 -6.45
CA LEU A 107 -2.94 -7.74 -7.24
C LEU A 107 -2.42 -7.68 -8.69
N VAL A 108 -2.62 -6.56 -9.36
CA VAL A 108 -2.19 -6.38 -10.75
C VAL A 108 -0.67 -6.42 -10.86
N ALA A 109 0.03 -5.78 -9.93
CA ALA A 109 1.49 -5.80 -9.90
C ALA A 109 2.04 -7.22 -9.70
N ALA A 110 1.44 -8.01 -8.82
CA ALA A 110 1.81 -9.41 -8.59
C ALA A 110 1.53 -10.30 -9.83
N ILE A 111 0.37 -10.13 -10.49
CA ILE A 111 0.04 -10.85 -11.72
C ILE A 111 1.09 -10.55 -12.81
N LEU A 112 1.45 -9.28 -12.95
CA LEU A 112 2.46 -8.88 -13.94
C LEU A 112 3.87 -9.36 -13.56
N ALA A 113 4.22 -9.37 -12.27
CA ALA A 113 5.46 -10.00 -11.82
C ALA A 113 5.53 -11.46 -12.28
N GLY A 114 4.42 -12.21 -12.13
CA GLY A 114 4.31 -13.59 -12.62
C GLY A 114 4.47 -13.70 -14.13
N ARG A 115 3.78 -12.85 -14.87
CA ARG A 115 3.76 -12.90 -16.34
C ARG A 115 5.12 -12.57 -16.98
N PHE A 116 5.92 -11.73 -16.33
CA PHE A 116 7.24 -11.33 -16.83
C PHE A 116 8.40 -12.13 -16.25
N ALA A 117 8.14 -13.05 -15.33
CA ALA A 117 9.14 -13.98 -14.81
C ALA A 117 9.31 -15.19 -15.73
N GLU A 118 10.53 -15.75 -15.77
CA GLU A 118 10.83 -16.98 -16.52
C GLU A 118 10.45 -18.23 -15.72
N ASN A 119 10.43 -18.13 -14.40
CA ASN A 119 10.06 -19.24 -13.52
C ASN A 119 9.30 -18.76 -12.27
N LYS A 120 8.69 -19.71 -11.58
CA LYS A 120 7.86 -19.44 -10.39
C LYS A 120 8.63 -18.79 -9.25
N ILE A 121 9.89 -19.15 -9.05
CA ILE A 121 10.72 -18.59 -7.99
C ILE A 121 11.01 -17.11 -8.27
N GLU A 122 11.34 -16.77 -9.50
CA GLU A 122 11.56 -15.38 -9.92
C GLU A 122 10.29 -14.54 -9.83
N ALA A 123 9.13 -15.13 -10.17
CA ALA A 123 7.84 -14.48 -10.03
C ALA A 123 7.55 -14.11 -8.57
N LEU A 124 7.66 -15.09 -7.68
CA LEU A 124 7.42 -14.90 -6.26
C LEU A 124 8.42 -13.92 -5.64
N LEU A 125 9.71 -14.14 -5.88
CA LEU A 125 10.75 -13.28 -5.31
C LEU A 125 10.72 -11.87 -5.88
N GLY A 126 10.41 -11.70 -7.16
CA GLY A 126 10.29 -10.38 -7.79
C GLY A 126 9.20 -9.55 -7.13
N TRP A 127 8.01 -10.12 -6.96
CA TRP A 127 6.93 -9.46 -6.24
C TRP A 127 7.24 -9.26 -4.74
N PHE A 128 7.68 -10.32 -4.05
CA PHE A 128 8.00 -10.25 -2.62
C PHE A 128 9.04 -9.16 -2.31
N LEU A 129 10.10 -9.07 -3.12
CA LEU A 129 11.09 -8.01 -2.97
C LEU A 129 10.52 -6.62 -3.26
N ALA A 130 9.60 -6.48 -4.21
CA ALA A 130 8.95 -5.20 -4.47
C ALA A 130 8.17 -4.71 -3.23
N THR A 131 7.43 -5.60 -2.57
CA THR A 131 6.71 -5.26 -1.33
C THR A 131 7.66 -4.97 -0.16
N MET A 132 8.72 -5.77 0.00
CA MET A 132 9.69 -5.55 1.09
C MET A 132 10.50 -4.27 0.90
N VAL A 133 10.91 -3.94 -0.32
CA VAL A 133 11.59 -2.66 -0.63
C VAL A 133 10.65 -1.49 -0.34
N SER A 134 9.39 -1.59 -0.75
CA SER A 134 8.36 -0.59 -0.44
C SER A 134 8.17 -0.42 1.06
N ALA A 135 8.07 -1.52 1.81
CA ALA A 135 7.96 -1.49 3.26
C ALA A 135 9.19 -0.84 3.93
N VAL A 136 10.40 -1.14 3.45
CA VAL A 136 11.64 -0.51 3.96
C VAL A 136 11.65 0.99 3.67
N ILE A 137 11.19 1.43 2.50
CA ILE A 137 11.11 2.86 2.18
C ILE A 137 10.15 3.57 3.13
N VAL A 138 8.92 3.05 3.29
CA VAL A 138 7.91 3.59 4.21
C VAL A 138 8.47 3.65 5.63
N LEU A 139 9.05 2.55 6.09
CA LEU A 139 9.62 2.44 7.43
C LEU A 139 10.75 3.44 7.67
N SER A 140 11.71 3.52 6.75
CA SER A 140 12.86 4.42 6.89
C SER A 140 12.44 5.87 6.96
N TRP A 141 11.51 6.27 6.11
CA TRP A 141 10.97 7.63 6.12
C TRP A 141 10.17 7.92 7.39
N ARG A 142 9.28 7.02 7.79
CA ARG A 142 8.45 7.23 8.96
C ARG A 142 9.28 7.27 10.26
N ILE A 143 10.28 6.41 10.39
CA ILE A 143 11.23 6.48 11.52
C ILE A 143 11.93 7.85 11.55
N TYR A 144 12.36 8.36 10.41
CA TYR A 144 13.00 9.67 10.34
C TYR A 144 12.04 10.76 10.86
N VAL A 145 10.81 10.81 10.36
CA VAL A 145 9.82 11.82 10.76
C VAL A 145 9.44 11.70 12.25
N LEU A 146 9.15 10.49 12.73
CA LEU A 146 8.79 10.26 14.14
C LEU A 146 9.96 10.59 15.10
N SER A 147 11.18 10.29 14.68
CA SER A 147 12.37 10.63 15.48
C SER A 147 12.60 12.14 15.54
N ASP A 148 12.33 12.85 14.46
CA ASP A 148 12.44 14.32 14.42
C ASP A 148 11.34 15.00 15.25
N ALA A 149 10.16 14.42 15.28
CA ALA A 149 9.03 14.85 16.12
C ALA A 149 9.25 14.57 17.62
N GLY A 150 10.23 13.73 17.98
CA GLY A 150 10.53 13.35 19.36
C GLY A 150 9.59 12.30 19.93
N ASP A 151 8.95 11.51 19.08
CA ASP A 151 8.03 10.44 19.51
C ASP A 151 8.74 9.36 20.34
N PRO A 152 8.03 8.70 21.26
CA PRO A 152 8.59 7.64 22.06
C PRO A 152 9.16 6.50 21.21
N ALA A 153 10.33 6.00 21.60
CA ALA A 153 10.97 4.89 20.87
C ALA A 153 10.09 3.63 20.76
N GLY A 154 9.14 3.44 21.69
CA GLY A 154 8.18 2.35 21.65
C GLY A 154 7.26 2.42 20.43
N ASP A 155 6.70 3.57 20.14
CA ASP A 155 5.77 3.79 19.02
C ASP A 155 6.47 3.58 17.68
N ILE A 156 7.74 3.99 17.58
CA ILE A 156 8.58 3.75 16.40
C ILE A 156 8.80 2.24 16.16
N VAL A 157 9.07 1.49 17.24
CA VAL A 157 9.30 0.03 17.15
C VAL A 157 8.01 -0.68 16.75
N ASP A 158 6.87 -0.32 17.34
CA ASP A 158 5.57 -0.93 17.03
C ASP A 158 5.18 -0.66 15.59
N PHE A 159 5.36 0.56 15.11
CA PHE A 159 5.16 0.90 13.70
C PHE A 159 6.09 0.10 12.76
N ALA A 160 7.36 -0.09 13.16
CA ALA A 160 8.33 -0.84 12.39
C ALA A 160 7.91 -2.32 12.23
N ILE A 161 7.53 -2.95 13.33
CA ILE A 161 7.07 -4.36 13.34
C ILE A 161 5.82 -4.50 12.47
N PHE A 162 4.88 -3.57 12.63
CA PHE A 162 3.63 -3.57 11.89
C PHE A 162 3.85 -3.42 10.37
N THR A 163 4.61 -2.41 9.94
CA THR A 163 4.89 -2.15 8.51
C THR A 163 5.66 -3.30 7.86
N ALA A 164 6.66 -3.86 8.56
CA ALA A 164 7.39 -5.03 8.06
C ALA A 164 6.48 -6.26 7.96
N GLY A 165 5.60 -6.46 8.96
CA GLY A 165 4.60 -7.53 8.96
C GLY A 165 3.62 -7.40 7.80
N LEU A 166 3.08 -6.22 7.56
CA LEU A 166 2.22 -5.93 6.41
C LEU A 166 2.93 -6.19 5.08
N GLY A 167 4.15 -5.71 4.92
CA GLY A 167 4.96 -5.95 3.72
C GLY A 167 5.11 -7.45 3.43
N ALA A 168 5.37 -8.25 4.47
CA ALA A 168 5.48 -9.70 4.35
C ALA A 168 4.12 -10.35 4.00
N ILE A 169 3.04 -9.96 4.67
CA ILE A 169 1.68 -10.48 4.41
C ILE A 169 1.25 -10.17 2.98
N ILE A 170 1.37 -8.92 2.54
CA ILE A 170 1.06 -8.48 1.18
C ILE A 170 1.94 -9.22 0.17
N GLY A 171 3.23 -9.35 0.46
CA GLY A 171 4.19 -10.08 -0.38
C GLY A 171 3.81 -11.55 -0.57
N ILE A 172 3.45 -12.25 0.50
CA ILE A 172 3.07 -13.67 0.46
C ILE A 172 1.68 -13.84 -0.16
N PHE A 173 0.69 -13.09 0.31
CA PHE A 173 -0.70 -13.23 -0.14
C PHE A 173 -0.84 -12.99 -1.65
N TYR A 174 -0.36 -11.85 -2.13
CA TYR A 174 -0.42 -11.57 -3.56
C TYR A 174 0.64 -12.32 -4.36
N GLY A 175 1.71 -12.79 -3.73
CA GLY A 175 2.70 -13.69 -4.34
C GLY A 175 2.09 -14.98 -4.88
N CYS A 176 1.00 -15.48 -4.27
CA CYS A 176 0.23 -16.61 -4.81
C CYS A 176 -0.30 -16.32 -6.21
N PHE A 177 -0.75 -15.11 -6.49
CA PHE A 177 -1.20 -14.72 -7.82
C PHE A 177 -0.03 -14.62 -8.82
N ALA A 178 1.13 -14.14 -8.39
CA ALA A 178 2.33 -14.18 -9.23
C ALA A 178 2.67 -15.61 -9.67
N LEU A 179 2.56 -16.58 -8.76
CA LEU A 179 2.78 -18.00 -9.07
C LEU A 179 1.76 -18.58 -10.06
N LEU A 180 0.49 -18.16 -9.95
CA LEU A 180 -0.59 -18.65 -10.82
C LEU A 180 -0.43 -18.16 -12.27
N PHE A 181 0.09 -16.96 -12.45
CA PHE A 181 0.21 -16.32 -13.77
C PHE A 181 1.60 -16.47 -14.39
N THR A 182 2.51 -17.21 -13.76
CA THR A 182 3.80 -17.56 -14.38
C THR A 182 3.55 -18.59 -15.47
N SER A 183 3.82 -18.22 -16.72
CA SER A 183 3.79 -19.16 -17.83
C SER A 183 4.96 -20.14 -17.71
N THR A 184 4.68 -21.36 -17.30
CA THR A 184 5.62 -22.46 -17.47
C THR A 184 5.48 -22.94 -18.90
N GLU A 185 6.22 -22.36 -19.83
CA GLU A 185 6.45 -23.02 -21.11
C GLU A 185 7.33 -24.24 -20.81
N TYR A 186 6.70 -25.42 -20.79
CA TYR A 186 7.45 -26.68 -20.79
C TYR A 186 8.01 -26.85 -22.19
N PHE A 187 9.31 -26.56 -22.35
CA PHE A 187 10.11 -27.04 -23.47
C PHE A 187 10.78 -28.34 -23.11
#